data_afcfe8ab7742cdfcb71da16281bb53cf
#
_entry.id   afcfe8ab7742cdfcb71da16281bb53cf
#
_cell.length_a   1.000
_cell.length_b   1.000
_cell.length_c   1.000
_cell.angle_alpha   90.00
_cell.angle_beta   90.00
_cell.angle_gamma   90.00
#
_symmetry.space_group_name_H-M   'P 1'
#
loop_
_entity.id
_entity.type
_entity.pdbx_description
1 polymer ?
#
loop_
_entity_poly.entity_id
_entity_poly.type
_entity_poly.pdbx_seq_one_letter_code
_entity_poly.pdbx_strand_id
1 'polypeptide(L)'
;MKKTLICIHVMPSEIEMFERLMIQMHKAFQYLNENDDVTLKVTLNLNPELTDWKESEIKQGYFVSRFGVLFNGLKNINEVILDTSCWGTTQQKRESIKLPYDQFIFCDTDILFHEHMLRYQLDVSYQLNGMYIVSPSLPKWWDNSWDYLTHYEYKDKPYGTAMDDKDVMFGALTQEIKQITARQIPTLKFGCGMHTLYSKSFWEFVTIPDELGGYGPEDTYGMESGKVAMKLGYDIKQIVLDGVYITEDYVNRTPKFSDMIKPIDKKKEFYDTANSKGQELIKSFAKKLIEKHTAKP
;
A
#
# COMPACT_ATOMS: atom_id res chain seq x y z
N MET A 1 12.79 -19.13 1.83
CA MET A 1 11.57 -18.28 1.72
C MET A 1 11.98 -16.84 1.52
N LYS A 2 11.06 -15.98 1.05
CA LYS A 2 11.34 -14.57 0.82
C LYS A 2 11.16 -13.77 2.10
N LYS A 3 12.06 -12.83 2.36
CA LYS A 3 11.95 -11.87 3.46
C LYS A 3 10.93 -10.79 3.09
N THR A 4 9.93 -10.62 3.91
CA THR A 4 8.81 -9.70 3.68
C THR A 4 8.84 -8.55 4.67
N LEU A 5 8.79 -7.31 4.18
CA LEU A 5 8.61 -6.13 5.01
C LEU A 5 7.20 -5.57 4.82
N ILE A 6 6.42 -5.53 5.88
CA ILE A 6 5.14 -4.82 5.91
C ILE A 6 5.39 -3.40 6.37
N CYS A 7 4.99 -2.42 5.58
CA CYS A 7 5.23 -1.01 5.83
C CYS A 7 3.90 -0.28 6.04
N ILE A 8 3.75 0.33 7.20
CA ILE A 8 2.59 1.16 7.55
C ILE A 8 3.10 2.55 7.88
N HIS A 9 2.54 3.58 7.23
CA HIS A 9 2.80 4.97 7.56
C HIS A 9 1.62 5.50 8.39
N VAL A 10 1.92 6.08 9.54
CA VAL A 10 0.92 6.55 10.50
C VAL A 10 1.09 8.04 10.72
N MET A 11 0.05 8.80 10.44
CA MET A 11 -0.05 10.17 10.89
C MET A 11 -0.67 10.23 12.30
N PRO A 12 -0.34 11.25 13.10
CA PRO A 12 -0.91 11.40 14.43
C PRO A 12 -2.45 11.43 14.46
N SER A 13 -3.07 11.98 13.42
CA SER A 13 -4.54 11.99 13.26
C SER A 13 -5.14 10.61 12.94
N GLU A 14 -4.32 9.66 12.52
CA GLU A 14 -4.74 8.33 12.07
C GLU A 14 -4.55 7.24 13.14
N ILE A 15 -4.16 7.61 14.37
CA ILE A 15 -3.80 6.63 15.40
C ILE A 15 -4.95 5.68 15.75
N GLU A 16 -6.18 6.16 15.74
CA GLU A 16 -7.34 5.30 16.04
C GLU A 16 -7.63 4.32 14.89
N MET A 17 -7.42 4.74 13.65
CA MET A 17 -7.48 3.84 12.49
C MET A 17 -6.36 2.81 12.55
N PHE A 18 -5.15 3.26 12.85
CA PHE A 18 -4.01 2.36 13.03
C PHE A 18 -4.25 1.32 14.13
N GLU A 19 -4.85 1.69 15.25
CA GLU A 19 -5.20 0.74 16.31
C GLU A 19 -6.18 -0.34 15.82
N ARG A 20 -7.19 0.05 15.04
CA ARG A 20 -8.11 -0.92 14.42
C ARG A 20 -7.42 -1.81 13.41
N LEU A 21 -6.54 -1.24 12.59
CA LEU A 21 -5.70 -2.00 11.67
C LEU A 21 -4.84 -3.02 12.42
N MET A 22 -4.21 -2.63 13.54
CA MET A 22 -3.38 -3.53 14.33
C MET A 22 -4.16 -4.70 14.94
N ILE A 23 -5.43 -4.52 15.28
CA ILE A 23 -6.30 -5.64 15.71
C ILE A 23 -6.45 -6.66 14.57
N GLN A 24 -6.61 -6.22 13.34
CA GLN A 24 -6.69 -7.09 12.16
C GLN A 24 -5.33 -7.76 11.89
N MET A 25 -4.23 -6.99 11.97
CA MET A 25 -2.88 -7.53 11.82
C MET A 25 -2.56 -8.60 12.87
N HIS A 26 -2.96 -8.41 14.13
CA HIS A 26 -2.80 -9.42 15.17
C HIS A 26 -3.46 -10.75 14.79
N LYS A 27 -4.66 -10.70 14.20
CA LYS A 27 -5.34 -11.90 13.70
C LYS A 27 -4.60 -12.48 12.50
N ALA A 28 -4.23 -11.65 11.54
CA ALA A 28 -3.55 -12.09 10.32
C ALA A 28 -2.19 -12.78 10.62
N PHE A 29 -1.43 -12.27 11.59
CA PHE A 29 -0.15 -12.86 11.98
C PHE A 29 -0.29 -14.26 12.63
N GLN A 30 -1.45 -14.61 13.16
CA GLN A 30 -1.69 -15.96 13.68
C GLN A 30 -1.70 -17.04 12.60
N TYR A 31 -1.95 -16.66 11.35
CA TYR A 31 -1.95 -17.55 10.18
C TYR A 31 -0.61 -17.62 9.44
N LEU A 32 0.41 -16.92 9.93
CA LEU A 32 1.76 -17.06 9.42
C LEU A 32 2.34 -18.41 9.86
N ASN A 33 3.11 -19.04 8.96
CA ASN A 33 3.84 -20.25 9.27
C ASN A 33 5.11 -19.92 10.06
N GLU A 34 5.62 -20.87 10.86
CA GLU A 34 6.85 -20.72 11.65
C GLU A 34 8.08 -20.33 10.81
N ASN A 35 8.05 -20.64 9.53
CA ASN A 35 9.16 -20.34 8.63
C ASN A 35 8.98 -19.04 7.84
N ASP A 36 7.86 -18.34 7.96
CA ASP A 36 7.67 -17.06 7.27
C ASP A 36 8.61 -16.01 7.86
N ASP A 37 9.36 -15.31 7.00
CA ASP A 37 10.26 -14.24 7.40
C ASP A 37 9.56 -12.90 7.17
N VAL A 38 8.81 -12.44 8.19
CA VAL A 38 7.99 -11.24 8.15
C VAL A 38 8.42 -10.25 9.22
N THR A 39 8.68 -9.03 8.80
CA THR A 39 8.96 -7.87 9.67
C THR A 39 7.90 -6.80 9.47
N LEU A 40 7.44 -6.19 10.55
CA LEU A 40 6.54 -5.04 10.54
C LEU A 40 7.35 -3.76 10.74
N LYS A 41 7.29 -2.83 9.79
CA LYS A 41 7.82 -1.47 9.92
C LYS A 41 6.68 -0.48 10.02
N VAL A 42 6.60 0.23 11.14
CA VAL A 42 5.66 1.31 11.36
C VAL A 42 6.43 2.63 11.35
N THR A 43 6.08 3.50 10.43
CA THR A 43 6.64 4.84 10.33
C THR A 43 5.65 5.84 10.90
N LEU A 44 6.01 6.47 12.00
CA LEU A 44 5.22 7.53 12.62
C LEU A 44 5.69 8.89 12.11
N ASN A 45 4.79 9.61 11.46
CA ASN A 45 5.07 10.97 11.02
C ASN A 45 5.00 11.94 12.20
N LEU A 46 6.13 12.52 12.54
CA LEU A 46 6.25 13.51 13.61
C LEU A 46 6.58 14.92 13.10
N ASN A 47 6.45 15.15 11.78
CA ASN A 47 6.76 16.47 11.22
C ASN A 47 5.78 17.54 11.76
N PRO A 48 6.26 18.53 12.54
CA PRO A 48 5.41 19.56 13.14
C PRO A 48 4.78 20.50 12.12
N GLU A 49 5.36 20.61 10.90
CA GLU A 49 4.80 21.43 9.81
C GLU A 49 3.52 20.83 9.22
N LEU A 50 3.32 19.52 9.38
CA LEU A 50 2.17 18.78 8.86
C LEU A 50 1.09 18.55 9.91
N THR A 51 1.36 18.91 11.15
CA THR A 51 0.45 18.68 12.28
C THR A 51 0.45 19.93 13.15
N ASP A 52 -0.68 20.34 13.70
CA ASP A 52 -0.78 21.43 14.71
C ASP A 52 -0.08 21.08 16.04
N TRP A 53 0.91 20.22 16.00
CA TRP A 53 1.55 19.60 17.16
C TRP A 53 2.76 20.41 17.64
N LYS A 54 2.52 21.58 18.19
CA LYS A 54 3.55 22.35 18.91
C LYS A 54 4.04 21.69 20.21
N GLU A 55 3.34 20.63 20.65
CA GLU A 55 3.67 19.85 21.85
C GLU A 55 4.31 18.49 21.46
N SER A 56 5.12 18.48 20.40
CA SER A 56 5.62 17.25 19.76
C SER A 56 6.32 16.27 20.70
N GLU A 57 7.11 16.73 21.65
CA GLU A 57 7.90 15.83 22.51
C GLU A 57 7.02 15.05 23.52
N ILE A 58 6.04 15.71 24.15
CA ILE A 58 5.13 15.06 25.11
C ILE A 58 4.24 14.06 24.38
N LYS A 59 3.73 14.42 23.23
CA LYS A 59 2.88 13.56 22.39
C LYS A 59 3.67 12.42 21.75
N GLN A 60 4.94 12.63 21.41
CA GLN A 60 5.83 11.57 20.95
C GLN A 60 5.97 10.46 22.00
N GLY A 61 6.24 10.80 23.24
CA GLY A 61 6.29 9.81 24.33
C GLY A 61 4.98 9.04 24.51
N TYR A 62 3.85 9.72 24.37
CA TYR A 62 2.53 9.09 24.42
C TYR A 62 2.33 8.08 23.28
N PHE A 63 2.66 8.43 22.04
CA PHE A 63 2.50 7.52 20.91
C PHE A 63 3.46 6.34 20.96
N VAL A 64 4.72 6.56 21.31
CA VAL A 64 5.68 5.46 21.45
C VAL A 64 5.22 4.49 22.53
N SER A 65 4.72 5.00 23.65
CA SER A 65 4.14 4.17 24.73
C SER A 65 2.91 3.40 24.25
N ARG A 66 1.99 4.05 23.52
CA ARG A 66 0.77 3.44 23.00
C ARG A 66 1.08 2.37 21.96
N PHE A 67 2.03 2.62 21.05
CA PHE A 67 2.50 1.63 20.08
C PHE A 67 3.17 0.42 20.76
N GLY A 68 3.93 0.63 21.82
CA GLY A 68 4.50 -0.46 22.60
C GLY A 68 3.43 -1.44 23.11
N VAL A 69 2.26 -0.94 23.51
CA VAL A 69 1.12 -1.77 23.89
C VAL A 69 0.54 -2.53 22.69
N LEU A 70 0.39 -1.86 21.54
CA LEU A 70 -0.14 -2.49 20.31
C LEU A 70 0.79 -3.58 19.77
N PHE A 71 2.09 -3.41 19.90
CA PHE A 71 3.07 -4.39 19.44
C PHE A 71 3.31 -5.54 20.42
N ASN A 72 2.90 -5.35 21.67
CA ASN A 72 3.05 -6.38 22.69
C ASN A 72 2.16 -7.59 22.36
N GLY A 73 2.77 -8.75 22.30
CA GLY A 73 2.06 -10.01 22.01
C GLY A 73 1.84 -10.30 20.50
N LEU A 74 2.41 -9.52 19.59
CA LEU A 74 2.51 -9.94 18.19
C LEU A 74 3.29 -11.25 18.09
N LYS A 75 2.72 -12.22 17.38
CA LYS A 75 3.28 -13.55 17.19
C LYS A 75 3.63 -13.78 15.74
N ASN A 76 4.54 -14.72 15.48
CA ASN A 76 4.90 -15.18 14.14
C ASN A 76 5.47 -14.08 13.21
N ILE A 77 5.99 -13.01 13.80
CA ILE A 77 6.78 -12.01 13.10
C ILE A 77 8.16 -11.91 13.71
N ASN A 78 9.17 -11.59 12.92
CA ASN A 78 10.55 -11.57 13.36
C ASN A 78 10.88 -10.33 14.19
N GLU A 79 10.37 -9.17 13.76
CA GLU A 79 10.74 -7.89 14.34
C GLU A 79 9.64 -6.84 14.08
N VAL A 80 9.57 -5.85 14.97
CA VAL A 80 8.84 -4.60 14.78
C VAL A 80 9.83 -3.44 14.76
N ILE A 81 9.87 -2.70 13.65
CA ILE A 81 10.69 -1.50 13.49
C ILE A 81 9.78 -0.29 13.63
N LEU A 82 10.04 0.55 14.64
CA LEU A 82 9.40 1.87 14.76
C LEU A 82 10.34 2.93 14.21
N ASP A 83 9.91 3.59 13.14
CA ASP A 83 10.69 4.61 12.43
C ASP A 83 9.99 5.98 12.55
N THR A 84 10.73 7.00 12.90
CA THR A 84 10.24 8.39 13.01
C THR A 84 10.97 9.34 12.07
N SER A 85 11.81 8.81 11.17
CA SER A 85 12.68 9.60 10.30
C SER A 85 12.00 10.13 9.04
N CYS A 86 10.88 9.50 8.61
CA CYS A 86 10.18 9.86 7.39
C CYS A 86 8.92 10.66 7.69
N TRP A 87 8.72 11.75 6.96
CA TRP A 87 7.57 12.63 7.15
C TRP A 87 6.41 12.36 6.18
N GLY A 88 6.56 11.46 5.23
CA GLY A 88 5.52 11.15 4.25
C GLY A 88 5.58 9.72 3.74
N THR A 89 4.46 9.25 3.18
CA THR A 89 4.30 7.89 2.65
C THR A 89 5.27 7.59 1.52
N THR A 90 5.46 8.53 0.59
CA THR A 90 6.40 8.38 -0.54
C THR A 90 7.83 8.23 -0.05
N GLN A 91 8.25 9.03 0.93
CA GLN A 91 9.58 8.92 1.54
C GLN A 91 9.72 7.59 2.26
N GLN A 92 8.72 7.19 3.05
CA GLN A 92 8.74 5.90 3.74
C GLN A 92 8.90 4.73 2.76
N LYS A 93 8.13 4.70 1.66
CA LYS A 93 8.23 3.66 0.64
C LYS A 93 9.62 3.65 0.00
N ARG A 94 10.13 4.83 -0.40
CA ARG A 94 11.45 4.99 -1.01
C ARG A 94 12.59 4.51 -0.10
N GLU A 95 12.55 4.83 1.19
CA GLU A 95 13.56 4.36 2.14
C GLU A 95 13.40 2.86 2.46
N SER A 96 12.17 2.37 2.54
CA SER A 96 11.90 0.96 2.84
C SER A 96 12.39 0.01 1.74
N ILE A 97 12.23 0.36 0.45
CA ILE A 97 12.69 -0.50 -0.65
C ILE A 97 14.22 -0.64 -0.72
N LYS A 98 15.00 0.21 -0.04
CA LYS A 98 16.46 0.09 0.09
C LYS A 98 16.88 -0.97 1.10
N LEU A 99 15.96 -1.40 1.98
CA LEU A 99 16.25 -2.38 3.02
C LEU A 99 16.43 -3.80 2.43
N PRO A 100 17.11 -4.72 3.14
CA PRO A 100 17.49 -6.05 2.62
C PRO A 100 16.33 -7.06 2.71
N TYR A 101 15.17 -6.70 2.19
CA TYR A 101 13.99 -7.58 2.04
C TYR A 101 13.77 -7.94 0.58
N ASP A 102 13.13 -9.07 0.32
CA ASP A 102 12.85 -9.57 -1.02
C ASP A 102 11.53 -9.03 -1.58
N GLN A 103 10.63 -8.64 -0.70
CA GLN A 103 9.30 -8.11 -1.04
C GLN A 103 8.75 -7.19 0.04
N PHE A 104 7.82 -6.31 -0.36
CA PHE A 104 7.26 -5.26 0.48
C PHE A 104 5.73 -5.27 0.38
N ILE A 105 5.06 -5.13 1.51
CA ILE A 105 3.62 -4.85 1.56
C ILE A 105 3.46 -3.42 2.04
N PHE A 106 2.90 -2.56 1.21
CA PHE A 106 2.50 -1.22 1.61
C PHE A 106 1.03 -1.21 2.01
N CYS A 107 0.76 -0.70 3.19
CA CYS A 107 -0.53 -0.81 3.84
C CYS A 107 -0.94 0.55 4.44
N ASP A 108 -2.08 1.08 4.01
CA ASP A 108 -2.67 2.28 4.59
C ASP A 108 -3.35 1.96 5.92
N THR A 109 -3.57 2.98 6.76
CA THR A 109 -4.13 2.82 8.12
C THR A 109 -5.63 2.59 8.14
N ASP A 110 -6.33 2.99 7.08
CA ASP A 110 -7.80 3.00 6.98
C ASP A 110 -8.37 1.81 6.19
N ILE A 111 -7.67 0.69 6.14
CA ILE A 111 -8.13 -0.49 5.40
C ILE A 111 -8.75 -1.56 6.31
N LEU A 112 -9.73 -2.27 5.75
CA LEU A 112 -10.37 -3.44 6.34
C LEU A 112 -10.12 -4.65 5.44
N PHE A 113 -9.66 -5.75 6.02
CA PHE A 113 -9.32 -6.98 5.30
C PHE A 113 -9.53 -8.24 6.15
N HIS A 114 -9.71 -9.37 5.49
CA HIS A 114 -9.87 -10.67 6.12
C HIS A 114 -8.56 -11.16 6.75
N GLU A 115 -8.64 -11.84 7.89
CA GLU A 115 -7.48 -12.34 8.65
C GLU A 115 -6.56 -13.28 7.86
N HIS A 116 -7.06 -13.95 6.82
CA HIS A 116 -6.26 -14.79 5.92
C HIS A 116 -5.59 -14.04 4.76
N MET A 117 -5.86 -12.75 4.56
CA MET A 117 -5.36 -11.99 3.42
C MET A 117 -3.83 -12.07 3.30
N LEU A 118 -3.13 -11.80 4.38
CA LEU A 118 -1.67 -11.83 4.42
C LEU A 118 -1.13 -13.22 4.04
N ARG A 119 -1.70 -14.29 4.59
CA ARG A 119 -1.30 -15.65 4.29
C ARG A 119 -1.37 -15.94 2.78
N TYR A 120 -2.48 -15.59 2.15
CA TYR A 120 -2.68 -15.84 0.74
C TYR A 120 -1.76 -15.01 -0.17
N GLN A 121 -1.49 -13.76 0.20
CA GLN A 121 -0.50 -12.96 -0.51
C GLN A 121 0.89 -13.61 -0.48
N LEU A 122 1.31 -14.10 0.69
CA LEU A 122 2.60 -14.77 0.84
C LEU A 122 2.64 -16.08 0.05
N ASP A 123 1.61 -16.93 0.14
CA ASP A 123 1.55 -18.19 -0.58
C ASP A 123 1.68 -18.00 -2.10
N VAL A 124 0.98 -17.01 -2.65
CA VAL A 124 1.10 -16.66 -4.07
C VAL A 124 2.47 -16.09 -4.38
N SER A 125 2.96 -15.16 -3.57
CA SER A 125 4.25 -14.50 -3.81
C SER A 125 5.43 -15.47 -3.79
N TYR A 126 5.38 -16.52 -2.97
CA TYR A 126 6.45 -17.54 -2.89
C TYR A 126 6.58 -18.37 -4.17
N GLN A 127 5.53 -18.45 -4.97
CA GLN A 127 5.53 -19.14 -6.26
C GLN A 127 5.98 -18.25 -7.42
N LEU A 128 6.13 -16.94 -7.20
CA LEU A 128 6.49 -15.97 -8.23
C LEU A 128 7.99 -15.66 -8.20
N ASN A 129 8.54 -15.36 -9.37
CA ASN A 129 9.91 -14.89 -9.53
C ASN A 129 9.94 -13.63 -10.41
N GLY A 130 11.02 -12.86 -10.32
CA GLY A 130 11.18 -11.63 -11.08
C GLY A 130 10.33 -10.48 -10.57
N MET A 131 9.82 -9.66 -11.47
CA MET A 131 9.01 -8.47 -11.12
C MET A 131 7.54 -8.84 -11.01
N TYR A 132 7.01 -8.78 -9.81
CA TYR A 132 5.60 -9.10 -9.56
C TYR A 132 4.96 -8.18 -8.52
N ILE A 133 3.63 -8.12 -8.61
CA ILE A 133 2.73 -7.43 -7.70
C ILE A 133 1.62 -8.41 -7.34
N VAL A 134 1.29 -8.53 -6.05
CA VAL A 134 0.14 -9.31 -5.58
C VAL A 134 -0.84 -8.36 -4.89
N SER A 135 -1.96 -8.13 -5.54
CA SER A 135 -3.00 -7.22 -5.07
C SER A 135 -4.21 -8.00 -4.55
N PRO A 136 -4.84 -7.59 -3.46
CA PRO A 136 -6.18 -8.06 -3.14
C PRO A 136 -7.18 -7.59 -4.21
N SER A 137 -8.36 -8.19 -4.27
CA SER A 137 -9.48 -7.62 -5.00
C SER A 137 -10.19 -6.56 -4.16
N LEU A 138 -11.01 -5.76 -4.84
CA LEU A 138 -11.69 -4.59 -4.28
C LEU A 138 -13.20 -4.66 -4.55
N PRO A 139 -14.06 -4.03 -3.75
CA PRO A 139 -15.42 -3.73 -4.17
C PRO A 139 -15.43 -2.88 -5.45
N LYS A 140 -16.58 -2.75 -6.09
CA LYS A 140 -16.71 -1.92 -7.30
C LYS A 140 -16.53 -0.45 -6.95
N TRP A 141 -15.40 0.12 -7.38
CA TRP A 141 -15.01 1.48 -7.03
C TRP A 141 -15.45 2.53 -8.05
N TRP A 142 -14.67 3.56 -8.24
CA TRP A 142 -15.11 4.82 -8.86
C TRP A 142 -15.49 4.72 -10.33
N ASP A 143 -14.77 3.90 -11.13
CA ASP A 143 -14.97 3.77 -12.55
C ASP A 143 -14.41 2.48 -13.13
N ASN A 144 -14.52 2.30 -14.43
CA ASN A 144 -14.07 1.10 -15.14
C ASN A 144 -12.55 0.86 -15.14
N SER A 145 -11.74 1.84 -14.73
CA SER A 145 -10.29 1.64 -14.63
C SER A 145 -9.91 0.60 -13.56
N TRP A 146 -10.82 0.35 -12.62
CA TRP A 146 -10.66 -0.57 -11.50
C TRP A 146 -11.24 -1.97 -11.75
N ASP A 147 -11.93 -2.21 -12.87
CA ASP A 147 -12.63 -3.47 -13.14
C ASP A 147 -11.73 -4.71 -13.05
N TYR A 148 -10.44 -4.58 -13.42
CA TYR A 148 -9.49 -5.68 -13.28
C TYR A 148 -9.19 -6.06 -11.82
N LEU A 149 -9.40 -5.17 -10.87
CA LEU A 149 -9.21 -5.41 -9.44
C LEU A 149 -10.53 -5.70 -8.73
N THR A 150 -11.68 -5.58 -9.41
CA THR A 150 -12.99 -5.77 -8.79
C THR A 150 -13.21 -7.24 -8.45
N HIS A 151 -13.58 -7.49 -7.19
CA HIS A 151 -13.97 -8.80 -6.71
C HIS A 151 -15.23 -9.31 -7.45
N TYR A 152 -15.32 -10.60 -7.71
CA TYR A 152 -16.36 -11.18 -8.55
C TYR A 152 -17.78 -10.88 -8.05
N GLU A 153 -18.01 -10.79 -6.74
CA GLU A 153 -19.32 -10.47 -6.14
C GLU A 153 -19.79 -9.04 -6.41
N TYR A 154 -18.88 -8.16 -6.79
CA TYR A 154 -19.17 -6.74 -7.06
C TYR A 154 -19.14 -6.37 -8.53
N LYS A 155 -18.85 -7.28 -9.45
CA LYS A 155 -18.71 -6.97 -10.88
C LYS A 155 -19.97 -6.35 -11.49
N ASP A 156 -21.14 -6.82 -11.08
CA ASP A 156 -22.42 -6.35 -11.59
C ASP A 156 -23.05 -5.23 -10.75
N LYS A 157 -22.34 -4.75 -9.73
CA LYS A 157 -22.81 -3.62 -8.92
C LYS A 157 -22.48 -2.28 -9.59
N PRO A 158 -23.27 -1.23 -9.37
CA PRO A 158 -22.91 0.13 -9.82
C PRO A 158 -21.60 0.61 -9.19
N TYR A 159 -20.87 1.46 -9.91
CA TYR A 159 -19.66 2.10 -9.37
C TYR A 159 -20.00 3.01 -8.20
N GLY A 160 -19.15 3.02 -7.19
CA GLY A 160 -19.25 3.89 -6.02
C GLY A 160 -20.23 3.43 -4.94
N THR A 161 -21.15 2.51 -5.21
CA THR A 161 -22.16 2.07 -4.21
C THR A 161 -21.58 1.30 -3.04
N ALA A 162 -20.41 0.71 -3.19
CA ALA A 162 -19.76 -0.06 -2.12
C ALA A 162 -18.92 0.80 -1.16
N MET A 163 -18.73 2.09 -1.45
CA MET A 163 -17.79 2.91 -0.70
C MET A 163 -18.26 3.26 0.71
N ASP A 164 -19.57 3.46 0.91
CA ASP A 164 -20.16 3.82 2.21
C ASP A 164 -21.04 2.70 2.78
N ASP A 165 -20.95 1.50 2.19
CA ASP A 165 -21.78 0.37 2.58
C ASP A 165 -21.15 -0.40 3.74
N LYS A 166 -21.83 -0.37 4.90
CA LYS A 166 -21.39 -1.06 6.11
C LYS A 166 -21.35 -2.58 5.94
N ASP A 167 -22.22 -3.14 5.12
CA ASP A 167 -22.24 -4.58 4.87
C ASP A 167 -21.02 -4.99 4.04
N VAL A 168 -20.57 -4.15 3.10
CA VAL A 168 -19.32 -4.33 2.37
C VAL A 168 -18.11 -4.24 3.29
N MET A 169 -18.09 -3.26 4.20
CA MET A 169 -17.00 -3.13 5.18
C MET A 169 -16.97 -4.32 6.15
N PHE A 170 -18.11 -4.72 6.66
CA PHE A 170 -18.21 -5.90 7.53
C PHE A 170 -17.85 -7.19 6.77
N GLY A 171 -18.28 -7.31 5.52
CA GLY A 171 -17.94 -8.42 4.63
C GLY A 171 -16.42 -8.54 4.41
N ALA A 172 -15.69 -7.43 4.29
CA ALA A 172 -14.23 -7.49 4.15
C ALA A 172 -13.53 -8.18 5.34
N LEU A 173 -14.12 -8.09 6.53
CA LEU A 173 -13.59 -8.72 7.76
C LEU A 173 -14.05 -10.17 7.94
N THR A 174 -15.25 -10.50 7.45
CA THR A 174 -15.97 -11.73 7.85
C THR A 174 -16.39 -12.61 6.67
N GLN A 175 -15.99 -12.26 5.44
CA GLN A 175 -16.35 -13.01 4.24
C GLN A 175 -16.02 -14.50 4.38
N GLU A 176 -16.94 -15.35 3.96
CA GLU A 176 -16.69 -16.78 3.89
C GLU A 176 -15.78 -17.08 2.71
N ILE A 177 -14.60 -17.61 3.00
CA ILE A 177 -13.63 -17.96 1.96
C ILE A 177 -13.95 -19.34 1.45
N LYS A 178 -14.66 -19.41 0.32
CA LYS A 178 -15.01 -20.67 -0.34
C LYS A 178 -13.86 -21.23 -1.16
N GLN A 179 -13.18 -20.35 -1.89
CA GLN A 179 -12.02 -20.68 -2.72
C GLN A 179 -11.23 -19.42 -2.98
N ILE A 180 -9.92 -19.48 -2.77
CA ILE A 180 -9.04 -18.43 -3.22
C ILE A 180 -8.45 -18.82 -4.56
N THR A 181 -8.67 -17.97 -5.52
CA THR A 181 -8.02 -18.05 -6.82
C THR A 181 -7.14 -16.84 -7.02
N ALA A 182 -6.02 -17.06 -7.67
CA ALA A 182 -5.09 -16.01 -8.06
C ALA A 182 -5.14 -15.90 -9.59
N ARG A 183 -5.49 -14.73 -10.10
CA ARG A 183 -5.52 -14.48 -11.54
C ARG A 183 -4.51 -13.41 -11.94
N GLN A 184 -3.77 -13.68 -12.99
CA GLN A 184 -2.91 -12.67 -13.60
C GLN A 184 -3.76 -11.74 -14.47
N ILE A 185 -3.53 -10.43 -14.32
CA ILE A 185 -4.20 -9.41 -15.16
C ILE A 185 -3.28 -8.95 -16.30
N PRO A 186 -3.83 -8.55 -17.45
CA PRO A 186 -3.05 -8.29 -18.67
C PRO A 186 -2.29 -6.96 -18.64
N THR A 187 -2.54 -6.11 -17.65
CA THR A 187 -1.88 -4.81 -17.49
C THR A 187 -1.82 -4.44 -16.03
N LEU A 188 -0.85 -3.60 -15.66
CA LEU A 188 -0.79 -3.13 -14.28
C LEU A 188 -1.95 -2.20 -13.96
N LYS A 189 -2.52 -2.38 -12.80
CA LYS A 189 -3.59 -1.56 -12.25
C LYS A 189 -3.22 -1.10 -10.86
N PHE A 190 -3.43 0.16 -10.62
CA PHE A 190 -3.22 0.76 -9.33
C PHE A 190 -4.21 0.18 -8.31
N GLY A 191 -3.71 -0.44 -7.27
CA GLY A 191 -4.50 -1.04 -6.19
C GLY A 191 -4.57 -0.17 -4.94
N CYS A 192 -4.31 1.14 -5.06
CA CYS A 192 -4.11 2.06 -3.95
C CYS A 192 -3.01 1.60 -2.96
N GLY A 193 -2.75 2.33 -1.90
CA GLY A 193 -1.91 1.89 -0.78
C GLY A 193 -2.52 0.74 0.05
N MET A 194 -3.46 -0.01 -0.55
CA MET A 194 -4.26 -1.00 0.13
C MET A 194 -3.60 -2.35 0.12
N HIS A 195 -2.76 -2.61 1.11
CA HIS A 195 -2.22 -3.94 1.38
C HIS A 195 -1.69 -4.66 0.12
N THR A 196 -0.98 -3.93 -0.74
CA THR A 196 -0.44 -4.50 -1.98
C THR A 196 1.00 -4.95 -1.76
N LEU A 197 1.28 -6.18 -2.17
CA LEU A 197 2.61 -6.78 -2.10
C LEU A 197 3.36 -6.57 -3.42
N TYR A 198 4.61 -6.11 -3.32
CA TYR A 198 5.51 -5.86 -4.44
C TYR A 198 6.82 -6.63 -4.26
N SER A 199 7.34 -7.23 -5.34
CA SER A 199 8.72 -7.72 -5.34
C SER A 199 9.72 -6.57 -5.26
N LYS A 200 10.87 -6.80 -4.62
CA LYS A 200 11.97 -5.85 -4.60
C LYS A 200 12.45 -5.49 -6.01
N SER A 201 12.55 -6.48 -6.88
CA SER A 201 12.98 -6.29 -8.26
C SER A 201 12.08 -5.34 -9.06
N PHE A 202 10.78 -5.27 -8.76
CA PHE A 202 9.89 -4.28 -9.37
C PHE A 202 10.31 -2.85 -8.98
N TRP A 203 10.50 -2.59 -7.68
CA TRP A 203 10.88 -1.26 -7.21
C TRP A 203 12.32 -0.87 -7.52
N GLU A 204 13.24 -1.84 -7.59
CA GLU A 204 14.61 -1.61 -8.07
C GLU A 204 14.63 -1.21 -9.55
N PHE A 205 13.71 -1.76 -10.33
CA PHE A 205 13.57 -1.45 -11.75
C PHE A 205 12.89 -0.09 -11.99
N VAL A 206 11.76 0.17 -11.33
CA VAL A 206 11.00 1.41 -11.50
C VAL A 206 11.63 2.56 -10.71
N THR A 207 12.09 2.29 -9.49
CA THR A 207 12.67 3.26 -8.55
C THR A 207 11.73 4.42 -8.21
N ILE A 208 11.58 4.78 -6.95
CA ILE A 208 10.80 5.95 -6.54
C ILE A 208 11.71 7.19 -6.57
N PRO A 209 11.49 8.15 -7.48
CA PRO A 209 12.38 9.32 -7.60
C PRO A 209 12.34 10.22 -6.36
N ASP A 210 13.48 10.82 -6.01
CA ASP A 210 13.57 11.78 -4.92
C ASP A 210 12.72 13.04 -5.19
N GLU A 211 12.55 13.37 -6.45
CA GLU A 211 11.75 14.52 -6.92
C GLU A 211 10.26 14.42 -6.58
N LEU A 212 9.75 13.23 -6.24
CA LEU A 212 8.40 13.05 -5.70
C LEU A 212 8.26 13.54 -4.25
N GLY A 213 9.38 13.89 -3.60
CA GLY A 213 9.37 14.40 -2.24
C GLY A 213 8.98 13.38 -1.18
N GLY A 214 8.37 13.84 -0.11
CA GLY A 214 7.91 13.00 1.01
C GLY A 214 6.49 12.48 0.84
N TYR A 215 5.66 13.18 0.07
CA TYR A 215 4.28 12.82 -0.24
C TYR A 215 3.99 13.15 -1.71
N GLY A 216 3.74 12.14 -2.52
CA GLY A 216 3.51 12.31 -3.97
C GLY A 216 2.79 11.10 -4.56
N PRO A 217 2.50 11.11 -5.88
CA PRO A 217 1.81 10.03 -6.56
C PRO A 217 2.75 8.86 -6.91
N GLU A 218 3.51 8.35 -5.93
CA GLU A 218 4.50 7.29 -6.16
C GLU A 218 3.87 5.99 -6.67
N ASP A 219 2.65 5.68 -6.22
CA ASP A 219 1.93 4.49 -6.66
C ASP A 219 1.52 4.61 -8.13
N THR A 220 0.96 5.77 -8.50
CA THR A 220 0.64 6.09 -9.91
C THR A 220 1.91 6.07 -10.76
N TYR A 221 2.99 6.68 -10.27
CA TYR A 221 4.28 6.67 -10.95
C TYR A 221 4.78 5.24 -11.17
N GLY A 222 4.74 4.39 -10.14
CA GLY A 222 5.15 3.00 -10.20
C GLY A 222 4.35 2.20 -11.22
N MET A 223 3.02 2.32 -11.19
CA MET A 223 2.14 1.57 -12.09
C MET A 223 2.26 2.03 -13.54
N GLU A 224 2.26 3.33 -13.82
CA GLU A 224 2.37 3.84 -15.19
C GLU A 224 3.76 3.56 -15.78
N SER A 225 4.83 3.69 -14.99
CA SER A 225 6.18 3.31 -15.41
C SER A 225 6.28 1.82 -15.71
N GLY A 226 5.68 0.97 -14.87
CA GLY A 226 5.59 -0.47 -15.10
C GLY A 226 4.80 -0.82 -16.36
N LYS A 227 3.69 -0.11 -16.66
CA LYS A 227 2.93 -0.30 -17.91
C LYS A 227 3.77 0.02 -19.16
N VAL A 228 4.58 1.08 -19.11
CA VAL A 228 5.51 1.40 -20.20
C VAL A 228 6.51 0.26 -20.40
N ALA A 229 7.06 -0.26 -19.31
CA ALA A 229 8.00 -1.37 -19.36
C ALA A 229 7.34 -2.64 -19.95
N MET A 230 6.14 -2.99 -19.53
CA MET A 230 5.40 -4.13 -20.11
C MET A 230 5.19 -3.99 -21.62
N LYS A 231 4.85 -2.78 -22.10
CA LYS A 231 4.72 -2.51 -23.55
C LYS A 231 6.04 -2.70 -24.33
N LEU A 232 7.17 -2.57 -23.65
CA LEU A 232 8.51 -2.81 -24.19
C LEU A 232 8.99 -4.26 -24.01
N GLY A 233 8.12 -5.16 -23.55
CA GLY A 233 8.41 -6.58 -23.41
C GLY A 233 9.06 -7.02 -22.10
N TYR A 234 9.09 -6.16 -21.08
CA TYR A 234 9.55 -6.58 -19.76
C TYR A 234 8.49 -7.45 -19.08
N ASP A 235 8.90 -8.57 -18.49
CA ASP A 235 8.01 -9.51 -17.78
C ASP A 235 7.71 -8.96 -16.38
N ILE A 236 6.60 -8.23 -16.27
CA ILE A 236 6.04 -7.75 -14.99
C ILE A 236 4.67 -8.38 -14.82
N LYS A 237 4.44 -9.03 -13.69
CA LYS A 237 3.19 -9.74 -13.41
C LYS A 237 2.42 -9.05 -12.30
N GLN A 238 1.14 -8.79 -12.51
CA GLN A 238 0.23 -8.45 -11.42
C GLN A 238 -0.77 -9.56 -11.24
N ILE A 239 -0.81 -10.10 -10.03
CA ILE A 239 -1.73 -11.15 -9.60
C ILE A 239 -2.77 -10.53 -8.69
N VAL A 240 -4.02 -10.78 -8.97
CA VAL A 240 -5.15 -10.36 -8.12
C VAL A 240 -5.67 -11.57 -7.39
N LEU A 241 -5.82 -11.46 -6.08
CA LEU A 241 -6.42 -12.48 -5.24
C LEU A 241 -7.95 -12.33 -5.32
N ASP A 242 -8.60 -13.28 -5.99
CA ASP A 242 -10.05 -13.39 -5.98
C ASP A 242 -10.47 -14.33 -4.83
N GLY A 243 -11.56 -14.01 -4.15
CA GLY A 243 -12.04 -14.76 -2.99
C GLY A 243 -11.79 -14.09 -1.65
N VAL A 244 -10.94 -13.07 -1.64
CA VAL A 244 -10.80 -12.10 -0.54
C VAL A 244 -10.74 -10.70 -1.11
N TYR A 245 -11.48 -9.78 -0.54
CA TYR A 245 -11.41 -8.37 -0.92
C TYR A 245 -11.08 -7.50 0.29
N ILE A 246 -10.57 -6.31 -0.01
CA ILE A 246 -10.32 -5.27 0.98
C ILE A 246 -11.14 -4.04 0.66
N THR A 247 -11.40 -3.21 1.65
CA THR A 247 -12.04 -1.91 1.49
C THR A 247 -11.46 -0.89 2.46
N GLU A 248 -11.75 0.39 2.26
CA GLU A 248 -11.43 1.43 3.26
C GLU A 248 -12.49 1.48 4.36
N ASP A 249 -12.09 1.85 5.58
CA ASP A 249 -12.99 2.12 6.71
C ASP A 249 -13.59 3.53 6.58
N TYR A 250 -14.55 3.70 5.69
CA TYR A 250 -15.17 4.99 5.43
C TYR A 250 -16.00 5.52 6.62
N VAL A 251 -16.52 4.64 7.46
CA VAL A 251 -17.39 5.03 8.59
C VAL A 251 -16.57 5.62 9.74
N ASN A 252 -15.40 5.06 10.01
CA ASN A 252 -14.57 5.49 11.14
C ASN A 252 -13.34 6.28 10.69
N ARG A 253 -13.40 6.84 9.49
CA ARG A 253 -12.27 7.56 8.90
C ARG A 253 -12.01 8.86 9.63
N THR A 254 -10.79 9.03 10.08
CA THR A 254 -10.28 10.33 10.55
C THR A 254 -9.80 11.19 9.38
N PRO A 255 -9.66 12.51 9.54
CA PRO A 255 -9.15 13.37 8.48
C PRO A 255 -7.78 12.88 7.97
N LYS A 256 -7.66 12.70 6.66
CA LYS A 256 -6.38 12.35 6.00
C LYS A 256 -5.44 13.57 5.97
N PHE A 257 -4.17 13.33 5.72
CA PHE A 257 -3.17 14.39 5.48
C PHE A 257 -3.70 15.46 4.51
N SER A 258 -4.37 15.02 3.45
CA SER A 258 -4.96 15.92 2.47
C SER A 258 -5.99 16.89 3.06
N ASP A 259 -6.65 16.51 4.14
CA ASP A 259 -7.68 17.33 4.80
C ASP A 259 -7.07 18.34 5.78
N MET A 260 -5.79 18.17 6.10
CA MET A 260 -5.01 19.06 6.96
C MET A 260 -4.38 20.21 6.19
N ILE A 261 -4.26 20.12 4.86
CA ILE A 261 -3.74 21.20 4.03
C ILE A 261 -4.76 22.34 4.00
N LYS A 262 -4.41 23.44 4.67
CA LYS A 262 -5.25 24.66 4.72
C LYS A 262 -4.46 25.84 4.14
N PRO A 263 -5.11 26.76 3.45
CA PRO A 263 -6.51 26.74 3.00
C PRO A 263 -6.76 25.73 1.84
N ILE A 264 -8.04 25.46 1.54
CA ILE A 264 -8.46 24.42 0.57
C ILE A 264 -7.89 24.62 -0.86
N ASP A 265 -7.68 25.86 -1.28
CA ASP A 265 -7.04 26.19 -2.55
C ASP A 265 -5.59 25.69 -2.62
N LYS A 266 -4.83 25.73 -1.55
CA LYS A 266 -3.48 25.15 -1.46
C LYS A 266 -3.49 23.63 -1.56
N LYS A 267 -4.54 22.95 -1.12
CA LYS A 267 -4.71 21.52 -1.29
C LYS A 267 -4.76 21.16 -2.77
N LYS A 268 -5.54 21.89 -3.56
CA LYS A 268 -5.62 21.68 -5.01
C LYS A 268 -4.27 21.93 -5.68
N GLU A 269 -3.64 23.07 -5.38
CA GLU A 269 -2.32 23.41 -5.90
C GLU A 269 -1.28 22.33 -5.57
N PHE A 270 -1.28 21.81 -4.34
CA PHE A 270 -0.41 20.72 -3.92
C PHE A 270 -0.59 19.47 -4.77
N TYR A 271 -1.84 19.01 -4.97
CA TYR A 271 -2.11 17.83 -5.78
C TYR A 271 -1.82 18.05 -7.27
N ASP A 272 -2.19 19.20 -7.81
CA ASP A 272 -1.92 19.52 -9.21
C ASP A 272 -0.41 19.56 -9.48
N THR A 273 0.37 20.13 -8.56
CA THR A 273 1.82 20.16 -8.64
C THR A 273 2.43 18.75 -8.53
N ALA A 274 2.00 17.95 -7.55
CA ALA A 274 2.47 16.59 -7.37
C ALA A 274 2.14 15.71 -8.58
N ASN A 275 0.92 15.80 -9.10
CA ASN A 275 0.49 15.06 -10.29
C ASN A 275 1.26 15.48 -11.55
N SER A 276 1.45 16.78 -11.78
CA SER A 276 2.24 17.29 -12.91
C SER A 276 3.67 16.77 -12.85
N LYS A 277 4.28 16.83 -11.68
CA LYS A 277 5.62 16.29 -11.45
C LYS A 277 5.69 14.78 -11.69
N GLY A 278 4.72 14.04 -11.20
CA GLY A 278 4.60 12.59 -11.44
C GLY A 278 4.53 12.28 -12.94
N GLN A 279 3.73 13.00 -13.72
CA GLN A 279 3.61 12.82 -15.17
C GLN A 279 4.91 13.13 -15.91
N GLU A 280 5.63 14.17 -15.53
CA GLU A 280 6.96 14.49 -16.10
C GLU A 280 7.97 13.36 -15.84
N LEU A 281 7.98 12.83 -14.64
CA LEU A 281 8.87 11.74 -14.25
C LEU A 281 8.54 10.44 -15.00
N ILE A 282 7.25 10.12 -15.20
CA ILE A 282 6.82 8.98 -16.01
C ILE A 282 7.31 9.13 -17.46
N LYS A 283 7.15 10.31 -18.05
CA LYS A 283 7.66 10.60 -19.42
C LYS A 283 9.17 10.45 -19.49
N SER A 284 9.91 10.96 -18.50
CA SER A 284 11.36 10.83 -18.40
C SER A 284 11.80 9.37 -18.29
N PHE A 285 11.15 8.58 -17.45
CA PHE A 285 11.38 7.15 -17.31
C PHE A 285 11.14 6.42 -18.64
N ALA A 286 10.00 6.68 -19.28
CA ALA A 286 9.64 6.09 -20.55
C ALA A 286 10.69 6.38 -21.63
N LYS A 287 11.15 7.64 -21.74
CA LYS A 287 12.19 8.05 -22.69
C LYS A 287 13.49 7.27 -22.48
N LYS A 288 14.01 7.25 -21.24
CA LYS A 288 15.23 6.51 -20.88
C LYS A 288 15.13 5.02 -21.20
N LEU A 289 13.94 4.43 -20.93
CA LEU A 289 13.73 3.01 -21.18
C LEU A 289 13.66 2.67 -22.66
N ILE A 290 13.02 3.51 -23.48
CA ILE A 290 12.97 3.38 -24.95
C ILE A 290 14.37 3.50 -25.53
N GLU A 291 15.14 4.52 -25.13
CA GLU A 291 16.53 4.70 -25.57
C GLU A 291 17.39 3.48 -25.27
N LYS A 292 17.29 2.92 -24.07
CA LYS A 292 17.99 1.70 -23.66
C LYS A 292 17.54 0.49 -24.47
N HIS A 293 16.26 0.42 -24.84
CA HIS A 293 15.71 -0.70 -25.61
C HIS A 293 16.13 -0.65 -27.07
N THR A 294 16.18 0.56 -27.68
CA THR A 294 16.60 0.77 -29.08
C THR A 294 18.11 0.73 -29.27
N ALA A 295 18.90 0.97 -28.21
CA ALA A 295 20.37 0.89 -28.26
C ALA A 295 20.92 -0.55 -28.16
N LYS A 296 20.06 -1.55 -27.96
CA LYS A 296 20.50 -2.96 -28.02
C LYS A 296 20.61 -3.36 -29.47
N PRO A 297 21.80 -3.86 -29.91
CA PRO A 297 22.05 -4.32 -31.31
C PRO A 297 21.16 -5.51 -31.65
#